data_396a54053fc9615dc55ee93532b5afb4
#
_entry.id   396a54053fc9615dc55ee93532b5afb4
#
_cell.length_a   1.000
_cell.length_b   1.000
_cell.length_c   1.000
_cell.angle_alpha   90.00
_cell.angle_beta   90.00
_cell.angle_gamma   90.00
#
_symmetry.space_group_name_H-M   'P 1'
#
loop_
_entity.id
_entity.type
_entity.pdbx_description
1 polymer ?
#
loop_
_entity_poly.entity_id
_entity_poly.type
_entity_poly.pdbx_seq_one_letter_code
_entity_poly.pdbx_strand_id
1 'polypeptide(L)'
;LQISYNVLQQEPTQIIAAARAIDMGIIIKEPLAQVAFEKPRPEGEAQRWELAQKRLAPGVIGDLTRVEASLRWLLGDTDVHTAIVGTTNIQHLQDNIDSVGRGPLPNDTTQAIAAAS
;
A
#
# COMPACT_ATOMS: atom_id res chain seq x y z
N LEU A 1 -9.58 -11.68 9.42
CA LEU A 1 -9.87 -11.38 8.01
C LEU A 1 -8.57 -11.24 7.23
N GLN A 2 -8.46 -11.94 6.13
CA GLN A 2 -7.37 -11.78 5.17
C GLN A 2 -7.96 -11.23 3.86
N ILE A 3 -7.48 -10.07 3.41
CA ILE A 3 -8.06 -9.37 2.27
C ILE A 3 -6.99 -8.58 1.51
N SER A 4 -7.16 -8.44 0.20
CA SER A 4 -6.32 -7.56 -0.62
C SER A 4 -6.72 -6.11 -0.39
N TYR A 5 -5.75 -5.29 0.02
CA TYR A 5 -5.93 -3.87 0.26
C TYR A 5 -4.60 -3.15 0.06
N ASN A 6 -4.60 -2.10 -0.69
CA ASN A 6 -3.37 -1.37 -1.04
C ASN A 6 -3.72 -0.01 -1.67
N VAL A 7 -2.71 0.77 -2.01
CA VAL A 7 -2.89 2.11 -2.60
C VAL A 7 -3.70 2.10 -3.92
N LEU A 8 -3.75 0.97 -4.62
CA LEU A 8 -4.48 0.82 -5.87
C LEU A 8 -5.87 0.22 -5.69
N GLN A 9 -6.14 -0.42 -4.56
CA GLN A 9 -7.36 -1.14 -4.27
C GLN A 9 -7.85 -0.75 -2.89
N GLN A 10 -8.67 0.29 -2.83
CA GLN A 10 -9.13 0.89 -1.58
C GLN A 10 -10.60 0.59 -1.27
N GLU A 11 -11.30 -0.11 -2.18
CA GLU A 11 -12.71 -0.47 -2.03
C GLU A 11 -13.02 -1.30 -0.77
N PRO A 12 -12.11 -2.19 -0.29
CA PRO A 12 -12.37 -2.99 0.89
C PRO A 12 -12.50 -2.24 2.21
N THR A 13 -12.35 -0.93 2.24
CA THR A 13 -12.37 -0.11 3.46
C THR A 13 -13.59 -0.40 4.34
N GLN A 14 -14.78 -0.56 3.75
CA GLN A 14 -16.00 -0.85 4.51
C GLN A 14 -16.00 -2.26 5.12
N ILE A 15 -15.43 -3.24 4.42
CA ILE A 15 -15.30 -4.61 4.91
C ILE A 15 -14.33 -4.65 6.09
N ILE A 16 -13.23 -3.94 5.98
CA ILE A 16 -12.23 -3.80 7.04
C ILE A 16 -12.85 -3.14 8.27
N ALA A 17 -13.58 -2.06 8.08
CA ALA A 17 -14.26 -1.38 9.17
C ALA A 17 -15.29 -2.29 9.87
N ALA A 18 -16.07 -3.05 9.10
CA ALA A 18 -17.04 -4.00 9.66
C ALA A 18 -16.33 -5.12 10.47
N ALA A 19 -15.22 -5.64 9.97
CA ALA A 19 -14.43 -6.65 10.68
C ALA A 19 -13.86 -6.08 11.99
N ARG A 20 -13.37 -4.84 11.98
CA ARG A 20 -12.87 -4.17 13.17
C ARG A 20 -13.96 -3.93 14.20
N ALA A 21 -15.20 -3.64 13.77
CA ALA A 21 -16.33 -3.43 14.67
C ALA A 21 -16.64 -4.65 15.54
N ILE A 22 -16.28 -5.86 15.09
CA ILE A 22 -16.42 -7.10 15.86
C ILE A 22 -15.07 -7.62 16.41
N ASP A 23 -14.08 -6.73 16.49
CA ASP A 23 -12.75 -7.01 17.02
C ASP A 23 -11.99 -8.13 16.29
N MET A 24 -12.19 -8.23 14.97
CA MET A 24 -11.50 -9.19 14.13
C MET A 24 -10.13 -8.65 13.71
N GLY A 25 -9.09 -9.50 13.78
CA GLY A 25 -7.76 -9.16 13.26
C GLY A 25 -7.76 -9.05 11.74
N ILE A 26 -7.00 -8.10 11.20
CA ILE A 26 -6.93 -7.82 9.77
C ILE A 26 -5.52 -8.10 9.26
N ILE A 27 -5.43 -9.03 8.31
CA ILE A 27 -4.19 -9.38 7.60
C ILE A 27 -4.35 -8.96 6.14
N ILE A 28 -3.46 -8.12 5.66
CA ILE A 28 -3.49 -7.65 4.28
C ILE A 28 -2.60 -8.52 3.41
N LYS A 29 -3.18 -9.04 2.34
CA LYS A 29 -2.44 -9.66 1.25
C LYS A 29 -2.30 -8.67 0.08
N GLU A 30 -1.32 -8.88 -0.76
CA GLU A 30 -1.01 -8.00 -1.91
C GLU A 30 -0.83 -6.53 -1.52
N PRO A 31 -0.06 -6.23 -0.47
CA PRO A 31 0.05 -4.86 0.03
C PRO A 31 0.75 -3.91 -0.94
N LEU A 32 1.61 -4.43 -1.80
CA LEU A 32 2.34 -3.65 -2.78
C LEU A 32 1.69 -3.68 -4.16
N ALA A 33 0.84 -4.68 -4.42
CA ALA A 33 0.22 -4.88 -5.74
C ALA A 33 1.29 -4.74 -6.85
N GLN A 34 1.13 -3.80 -7.77
CA GLN A 34 2.08 -3.58 -8.86
C GLN A 34 2.95 -2.34 -8.70
N VAL A 35 2.93 -1.71 -7.53
CA VAL A 35 3.64 -0.43 -7.34
C VAL A 35 5.15 -0.55 -7.49
N ALA A 36 5.69 -1.76 -7.25
CA ALA A 36 7.11 -2.03 -7.38
C ALA A 36 7.58 -2.27 -8.82
N PHE A 37 6.66 -2.41 -9.78
CA PHE A 37 7.03 -2.69 -11.16
C PHE A 37 7.35 -1.42 -11.93
N GLU A 38 8.45 -1.44 -12.67
CA GLU A 38 8.85 -0.34 -13.55
C GLU A 38 8.05 -0.31 -14.85
N LYS A 39 7.45 -1.44 -15.23
CA LYS A 39 6.69 -1.60 -16.46
C LYS A 39 5.36 -2.29 -16.19
N PRO A 40 4.32 -2.01 -16.98
CA PRO A 40 3.06 -2.71 -16.83
C PRO A 40 3.23 -4.19 -17.15
N ARG A 41 2.54 -5.04 -16.40
CA ARG A 41 2.46 -6.46 -16.74
C ARG A 41 1.61 -6.64 -18.01
N PRO A 42 1.89 -7.69 -18.80
CA PRO A 42 1.03 -8.02 -19.93
C PRO A 42 -0.41 -8.29 -19.48
N GLU A 43 -1.36 -7.85 -20.28
CA GLU A 43 -2.81 -8.12 -20.19
C GLU A 43 -3.53 -7.63 -18.91
N GLY A 44 -4.44 -6.69 -19.09
CA GLY A 44 -5.46 -6.28 -18.10
C GLY A 44 -4.95 -5.42 -16.94
N GLU A 45 -3.66 -5.20 -16.80
CA GLU A 45 -3.08 -4.51 -15.66
C GLU A 45 -2.56 -3.09 -15.98
N ALA A 46 -2.70 -2.65 -17.22
CA ALA A 46 -2.26 -1.31 -17.64
C ALA A 46 -2.93 -0.20 -16.83
N GLN A 47 -4.22 -0.34 -16.52
CA GLN A 47 -4.96 0.65 -15.74
C GLN A 47 -4.44 0.77 -14.31
N ARG A 48 -4.12 -0.36 -13.67
CA ARG A 48 -3.53 -0.36 -12.32
C ARG A 48 -2.15 0.27 -12.31
N TRP A 49 -1.36 -0.03 -13.33
CA TRP A 49 -0.04 0.57 -13.46
C TRP A 49 -0.12 2.09 -13.66
N GLU A 50 -1.03 2.56 -14.51
CA GLU A 50 -1.27 3.99 -14.71
C GLU A 50 -1.73 4.67 -13.42
N LEU A 51 -2.62 4.03 -12.68
CA LEU A 51 -3.09 4.54 -11.39
C LEU A 51 -1.93 4.63 -10.39
N ALA A 52 -1.04 3.64 -10.37
CA ALA A 52 0.17 3.68 -9.54
C ALA A 52 1.07 4.87 -9.90
N GLN A 53 1.23 5.15 -11.20
CA GLN A 53 2.01 6.31 -11.65
C GLN A 53 1.43 7.63 -11.15
N LYS A 54 0.11 7.73 -11.06
CA LYS A 54 -0.57 8.94 -10.58
C LYS A 54 -0.51 9.06 -9.06
N ARG A 55 -0.89 8.02 -8.34
CA ARG A 55 -0.97 8.02 -6.87
C ARG A 55 0.38 8.12 -6.19
N LEU A 56 1.41 7.58 -6.82
CA LEU A 56 2.77 7.53 -6.29
C LEU A 56 3.74 8.41 -7.10
N ALA A 57 3.22 9.44 -7.76
CA ALA A 57 4.04 10.40 -8.48
C ALA A 57 4.92 11.21 -7.51
N PRO A 58 6.11 11.66 -7.94
CA PRO A 58 6.98 12.48 -7.08
C PRO A 58 6.30 13.72 -6.50
N GLY A 59 5.35 14.30 -7.22
CA GLY A 59 4.54 15.42 -6.70
C GLY A 59 3.60 15.06 -5.56
N VAL A 60 3.35 13.76 -5.36
CA VAL A 60 2.48 13.24 -4.29
C VAL A 60 3.31 12.73 -3.12
N ILE A 61 4.31 11.90 -3.40
CA ILE A 61 5.09 11.21 -2.36
C ILE A 61 6.46 11.83 -2.09
N GLY A 62 6.87 12.86 -2.82
CA GLY A 62 8.18 13.49 -2.65
C GLY A 62 9.32 12.54 -2.98
N ASP A 63 10.31 12.49 -2.10
CA ASP A 63 11.52 11.67 -2.28
C ASP A 63 11.36 10.22 -1.82
N LEU A 64 10.18 9.83 -1.35
CA LEU A 64 9.92 8.45 -0.93
C LEU A 64 9.95 7.51 -2.14
N THR A 65 10.41 6.27 -1.91
CA THR A 65 10.20 5.21 -2.89
C THR A 65 8.72 4.83 -2.92
N ARG A 66 8.27 4.27 -4.03
CA ARG A 66 6.90 3.78 -4.15
C ARG A 66 6.58 2.70 -3.12
N VAL A 67 7.54 1.81 -2.88
CA VAL A 67 7.39 0.71 -1.90
C VAL A 67 7.25 1.28 -0.49
N GLU A 68 8.12 2.20 -0.09
CA GLU A 68 8.04 2.85 1.22
C GLU A 68 6.73 3.59 1.40
N ALA A 69 6.34 4.40 0.42
CA ALA A 69 5.09 5.14 0.48
C ALA A 69 3.88 4.21 0.62
N SER A 70 3.85 3.11 -0.14
CA SER A 70 2.77 2.14 -0.12
C SER A 70 2.66 1.41 1.22
N LEU A 71 3.77 0.95 1.78
CA LEU A 71 3.78 0.24 3.06
C LEU A 71 3.41 1.17 4.22
N ARG A 72 3.94 2.38 4.23
CA ARG A 72 3.63 3.35 5.28
C ARG A 72 2.20 3.86 5.19
N TRP A 73 1.66 4.00 3.97
CA TRP A 73 0.25 4.32 3.77
C TRP A 73 -0.65 3.23 4.34
N LEU A 74 -0.36 1.97 3.99
CA LEU A 74 -1.15 0.83 4.40
C LEU A 74 -1.13 0.62 5.92
N LEU A 75 0.06 0.54 6.48
CA LEU A 75 0.25 0.23 7.91
C LEU A 75 0.03 1.44 8.82
N GLY A 76 -0.13 2.62 8.23
CA GLY A 76 -0.62 3.80 8.93
C GLY A 76 -2.13 3.79 9.19
N ASP A 77 -2.87 2.93 8.50
CA ASP A 77 -4.29 2.71 8.78
C ASP A 77 -4.42 1.92 10.09
N THR A 78 -5.09 2.52 11.07
CA THR A 78 -5.23 1.94 12.42
C THR A 78 -6.09 0.67 12.42
N ASP A 79 -6.85 0.40 11.39
CA ASP A 79 -7.66 -0.81 11.25
C ASP A 79 -6.89 -2.00 10.66
N VAL A 80 -5.70 -1.77 10.13
CA VAL A 80 -4.83 -2.81 9.57
C VAL A 80 -3.83 -3.27 10.63
N HIS A 81 -3.76 -4.58 10.89
CA HIS A 81 -2.86 -5.14 11.90
C HIS A 81 -1.53 -5.57 11.32
N THR A 82 -1.55 -6.23 10.17
CA THR A 82 -0.33 -6.74 9.54
C THR A 82 -0.51 -6.90 8.03
N ALA A 83 0.60 -6.97 7.33
CA ALA A 83 0.63 -7.21 5.89
C ALA A 83 1.64 -8.30 5.54
N ILE A 84 1.30 -9.12 4.56
CA ILE A 84 2.16 -10.18 4.07
C ILE A 84 2.90 -9.67 2.83
N VAL A 85 4.22 -9.58 2.91
CA VAL A 85 5.08 -9.17 1.79
C VAL A 85 5.99 -10.33 1.42
N GLY A 86 5.85 -10.85 0.19
CA GLY A 86 6.72 -11.89 -0.33
C GLY A 86 7.95 -11.31 -1.02
N THR A 87 9.13 -11.79 -0.64
CA THR A 87 10.37 -11.46 -1.34
C THR A 87 11.41 -12.56 -1.14
N THR A 88 12.26 -12.77 -2.15
CA THR A 88 13.43 -13.64 -2.06
C THR A 88 14.73 -12.83 -1.93
N ASN A 89 14.66 -11.51 -1.93
CA ASN A 89 15.80 -10.60 -1.83
C ASN A 89 15.89 -10.06 -0.40
N ILE A 90 16.98 -10.40 0.29
CA ILE A 90 17.20 -10.01 1.69
C ILE A 90 17.27 -8.49 1.83
N GLN A 91 17.85 -7.78 0.87
CA GLN A 91 17.92 -6.32 0.90
C GLN A 91 16.52 -5.70 0.80
N HIS A 92 15.65 -6.22 -0.06
CA HIS A 92 14.28 -5.76 -0.14
C HIS A 92 13.52 -6.01 1.16
N LEU A 93 13.75 -7.15 1.81
CA LEU A 93 13.16 -7.43 3.12
C LEU A 93 13.61 -6.41 4.16
N GLN A 94 14.90 -6.11 4.21
CA GLN A 94 15.44 -5.12 5.14
C GLN A 94 14.87 -3.72 4.87
N ASP A 95 14.82 -3.33 3.60
CA ASP A 95 14.25 -2.04 3.19
C ASP A 95 12.77 -1.93 3.59
N ASN A 96 12.01 -3.00 3.45
CA ASN A 96 10.60 -3.03 3.86
C ASN A 96 10.45 -2.85 5.38
N ILE A 97 11.28 -3.53 6.16
CA ILE A 97 11.28 -3.42 7.63
C ILE A 97 11.66 -1.99 8.04
N ASP A 98 12.70 -1.43 7.45
CA ASP A 98 13.17 -0.08 7.75
C ASP A 98 12.08 0.96 7.38
N SER A 99 11.43 0.78 6.24
CA SER A 99 10.35 1.66 5.78
C SER A 99 9.20 1.70 6.77
N VAL A 100 8.73 0.54 7.20
CA VAL A 100 7.64 0.42 8.18
C VAL A 100 8.04 1.01 9.52
N GLY A 101 9.30 0.84 9.93
CA GLY A 101 9.84 1.40 11.17
C GLY A 101 9.83 2.93 11.24
N ARG A 102 9.71 3.62 10.09
CA ARG A 102 9.60 5.08 10.04
C ARG A 102 8.20 5.59 10.39
N GLY A 103 7.23 4.70 10.57
CA GLY A 103 5.87 5.03 10.99
C GLY A 103 4.96 5.48 9.85
N PRO A 104 3.73 5.93 10.18
CA PRO A 104 2.77 6.36 9.17
C PRO A 104 3.26 7.58 8.38
N LEU A 105 2.72 7.73 7.17
CA LEU A 105 2.94 8.94 6.37
C LEU A 105 2.28 10.16 7.04
N PRO A 106 2.76 11.38 6.74
CA PRO A 106 2.02 12.58 7.09
C PRO A 106 0.59 12.52 6.53
N ASN A 107 -0.37 13.10 7.25
CA ASN A 107 -1.77 13.08 6.84
C ASN A 107 -2.00 13.66 5.44
N ASP A 108 -1.30 14.73 5.10
CA ASP A 108 -1.39 15.36 3.77
C ASP A 108 -1.03 14.39 2.66
N THR A 109 0.06 13.63 2.85
CA THR A 109 0.53 12.64 1.88
C THR A 109 -0.46 11.48 1.77
N THR A 110 -0.95 10.99 2.91
CA THR A 110 -1.96 9.92 2.95
C THR A 110 -3.22 10.32 2.17
N GLN A 111 -3.71 11.53 2.38
CA GLN A 111 -4.89 12.03 1.70
C GLN A 111 -4.62 12.27 0.20
N ALA A 112 -3.45 12.76 -0.15
CA ALA A 112 -3.07 12.99 -1.55
C ALA A 112 -3.01 11.69 -2.35
N ILE A 113 -2.47 10.62 -1.76
CA ILE A 113 -2.45 9.29 -2.38
C ILE A 113 -3.88 8.78 -2.61
N ALA A 114 -4.76 8.91 -1.63
CA ALA A 114 -6.14 8.45 -1.74
C ALA A 114 -6.94 9.26 -2.77
N ALA A 115 -6.67 10.55 -2.90
CA ALA A 115 -7.41 11.45 -3.79
C ALA A 115 -6.96 11.39 -5.25
N ALA A 116 -5.72 10.98 -5.52
CA ALA A 116 -5.19 10.92 -6.89
C ALA A 116 -5.91 9.83 -7.70
N SER A 117 -6.34 10.19 -8.91
CA SER A 117 -7.10 9.28 -9.78
C SER A 117 -6.81 9.53 -11.27
#